data_1f2d6f711877446fb0822e86f2b038ef
#
_entry.id   1f2d6f711877446fb0822e86f2b038ef
#
_cell.length_a   1.000
_cell.length_b   1.000
_cell.length_c   1.000
_cell.angle_alpha   90.00
_cell.angle_beta   90.00
_cell.angle_gamma   90.00
#
_symmetry.space_group_name_H-M   'P 1'
#
loop_
_entity.id
_entity.type
_entity.pdbx_description
1 polymer ?
#
loop_
_entity_poly.entity_id
_entity_poly.type
_entity_poly.pdbx_seq_one_letter_code
_entity_poly.pdbx_strand_id
1 'polypeptide(L)'
;MIPTKAHALLLIEDDIALGEGLATFLQQEGFSCRWLRSSEHVLDHWYQADLAILDRQLPEGDSLRLLPQWLAKKALPVIVLTAKVSVEERVAGLEAGARDYLSKPFAHVELLARIRAQLRPLGDGLLVCGELSLLPARQIATWQGKEVALTATEFALLAMLMQMAGRVFTRDELLNQVWGYQSFPSTRTVDTHVLQLRQKLPGLPIASVRGIGYRLELAE
;
A
#
# COMPACT_ATOMS: atom_id res chain seq x y z
N MET A 1 24.21 8.29 -17.91
CA MET A 1 22.81 8.34 -17.45
C MET A 1 22.33 6.89 -17.36
N ILE A 2 22.19 6.34 -16.16
CA ILE A 2 21.64 4.99 -15.98
C ILE A 2 20.14 5.12 -16.30
N PRO A 3 19.58 4.32 -17.24
CA PRO A 3 18.14 4.37 -17.50
C PRO A 3 17.41 3.97 -16.22
N THR A 4 16.64 4.89 -15.65
CA THR A 4 15.73 4.59 -14.56
C THR A 4 14.75 3.54 -15.07
N LYS A 5 14.79 2.34 -14.51
CA LYS A 5 13.88 1.25 -14.88
C LYS A 5 12.44 1.75 -14.69
N ALA A 6 11.64 1.71 -15.74
CA ALA A 6 10.22 2.03 -15.64
C ALA A 6 9.55 1.12 -14.60
N HIS A 7 8.76 1.70 -13.69
CA HIS A 7 7.98 0.90 -12.73
C HIS A 7 6.99 -0.01 -13.46
N ALA A 8 6.90 -1.24 -13.01
CA ALA A 8 6.03 -2.26 -13.56
C ALA A 8 4.68 -2.25 -12.84
N LEU A 9 3.61 -1.96 -13.55
CA LEU A 9 2.24 -1.97 -13.06
C LEU A 9 1.52 -3.23 -13.54
N LEU A 10 0.73 -3.84 -12.64
CA LEU A 10 -0.19 -4.93 -12.95
C LEU A 10 -1.62 -4.40 -12.84
N LEU A 11 -2.31 -4.26 -13.96
CA LEU A 11 -3.72 -3.86 -14.03
C LEU A 11 -4.58 -5.11 -14.19
N ILE A 12 -5.56 -5.31 -13.30
CA ILE A 12 -6.53 -6.39 -13.35
C ILE A 12 -7.91 -5.74 -13.44
N GLU A 13 -8.51 -5.75 -14.65
CA GLU A 13 -9.76 -5.07 -14.98
C GLU A 13 -10.41 -5.80 -16.14
N ASP A 14 -11.65 -6.26 -15.98
CA ASP A 14 -12.38 -7.04 -16.99
C ASP A 14 -13.09 -6.17 -18.04
N ASP A 15 -13.45 -4.92 -17.69
CA ASP A 15 -14.00 -3.97 -18.65
C ASP A 15 -12.94 -3.62 -19.70
N ILE A 16 -13.24 -3.98 -20.95
CA ILE A 16 -12.30 -3.82 -22.07
C ILE A 16 -12.00 -2.33 -22.31
N ALA A 17 -13.03 -1.48 -22.31
CA ALA A 17 -12.86 -0.07 -22.63
C ALA A 17 -12.06 0.66 -21.56
N LEU A 18 -12.34 0.38 -20.29
CA LEU A 18 -11.61 0.96 -19.16
C LEU A 18 -10.17 0.40 -19.09
N GLY A 19 -10.01 -0.92 -19.20
CA GLY A 19 -8.70 -1.58 -19.10
C GLY A 19 -7.75 -1.15 -20.21
N GLU A 20 -8.20 -1.09 -21.46
CA GLU A 20 -7.41 -0.64 -22.62
C GLU A 20 -7.03 0.85 -22.48
N GLY A 21 -8.02 1.68 -22.10
CA GLY A 21 -7.80 3.12 -21.89
C GLY A 21 -6.78 3.38 -20.78
N LEU A 22 -6.90 2.68 -19.64
CA LEU A 22 -5.95 2.79 -18.53
C LEU A 22 -4.56 2.29 -18.89
N ALA A 23 -4.46 1.12 -19.53
CA ALA A 23 -3.17 0.55 -19.91
C ALA A 23 -2.42 1.51 -20.87
N THR A 24 -3.12 2.04 -21.86
CA THR A 24 -2.55 3.00 -22.82
C THR A 24 -2.10 4.29 -22.11
N PHE A 25 -2.96 4.85 -21.26
CA PHE A 25 -2.64 6.07 -20.52
C PHE A 25 -1.42 5.87 -19.62
N LEU A 26 -1.36 4.78 -18.86
CA LEU A 26 -0.24 4.50 -17.95
C LEU A 26 1.08 4.26 -18.71
N GLN A 27 1.02 3.64 -19.89
CA GLN A 27 2.20 3.49 -20.76
C GLN A 27 2.70 4.84 -21.28
N GLN A 28 1.78 5.76 -21.65
CA GLN A 28 2.14 7.13 -22.07
C GLN A 28 2.79 7.91 -20.91
N GLU A 29 2.39 7.65 -19.67
CA GLU A 29 3.00 8.24 -18.46
C GLU A 29 4.32 7.60 -18.03
N GLY A 30 4.86 6.65 -18.83
CA GLY A 30 6.18 6.06 -18.67
C GLY A 30 6.24 4.81 -17.80
N PHE A 31 5.11 4.19 -17.47
CA PHE A 31 5.05 2.92 -16.75
C PHE A 31 5.11 1.73 -17.71
N SER A 32 5.64 0.60 -17.25
CA SER A 32 5.42 -0.69 -17.89
C SER A 32 4.11 -1.26 -17.35
N CYS A 33 3.06 -1.31 -18.15
CA CYS A 33 1.75 -1.79 -17.70
C CYS A 33 1.40 -3.13 -18.33
N ARG A 34 1.19 -4.16 -17.49
CA ARG A 34 0.63 -5.45 -17.87
C ARG A 34 -0.84 -5.45 -17.47
N TRP A 35 -1.74 -5.65 -18.44
CA TRP A 35 -3.17 -5.73 -18.22
C TRP A 35 -3.66 -7.18 -18.32
N LEU A 36 -4.44 -7.61 -17.33
CA LEU A 36 -5.15 -8.87 -17.24
C LEU A 36 -6.66 -8.60 -17.10
N ARG A 37 -7.48 -9.46 -17.69
CA ARG A 37 -8.95 -9.32 -17.68
C ARG A 37 -9.66 -10.23 -16.69
N SER A 38 -8.89 -11.00 -15.93
CA SER A 38 -9.41 -11.95 -14.95
C SER A 38 -8.39 -12.16 -13.83
N SER A 39 -8.81 -12.83 -12.77
CA SER A 39 -7.92 -13.25 -11.68
C SER A 39 -6.98 -14.40 -12.06
N GLU A 40 -7.24 -15.06 -13.19
CA GLU A 40 -6.36 -16.09 -13.73
C GLU A 40 -4.98 -15.49 -14.06
N HIS A 41 -3.93 -16.25 -13.82
CA HIS A 41 -2.56 -15.86 -14.12
C HIS A 41 -2.03 -14.60 -13.40
N VAL A 42 -2.76 -14.04 -12.42
CA VAL A 42 -2.28 -12.89 -11.63
C VAL A 42 -0.94 -13.19 -10.98
N LEU A 43 -0.75 -14.39 -10.42
CA LEU A 43 0.50 -14.76 -9.75
C LEU A 43 1.68 -14.88 -10.70
N ASP A 44 1.47 -15.18 -11.99
CA ASP A 44 2.54 -15.27 -12.99
C ASP A 44 3.22 -13.89 -13.22
N HIS A 45 2.48 -12.81 -12.95
CA HIS A 45 2.93 -11.44 -13.13
C HIS A 45 3.14 -10.68 -11.83
N TRP A 46 2.59 -11.19 -10.70
CA TRP A 46 2.61 -10.53 -9.39
C TRP A 46 4.02 -10.23 -8.89
N TYR A 47 4.93 -11.18 -9.08
CA TYR A 47 6.31 -11.03 -8.61
C TYR A 47 7.12 -9.95 -9.35
N GLN A 48 6.73 -9.63 -10.59
CA GLN A 48 7.42 -8.64 -11.43
C GLN A 48 6.84 -7.23 -11.25
N ALA A 49 5.64 -7.10 -10.66
CA ALA A 49 4.99 -5.82 -10.47
C ALA A 49 5.57 -5.04 -9.29
N ASP A 50 5.59 -3.72 -9.42
CA ASP A 50 5.93 -2.77 -8.35
C ASP A 50 4.66 -2.24 -7.67
N LEU A 51 3.50 -2.30 -8.36
CA LEU A 51 2.19 -1.93 -7.85
C LEU A 51 1.11 -2.66 -8.66
N ALA A 52 0.02 -3.07 -8.00
CA ALA A 52 -1.17 -3.60 -8.64
C ALA A 52 -2.35 -2.63 -8.56
N ILE A 53 -3.12 -2.56 -9.66
CA ILE A 53 -4.41 -1.88 -9.77
C ILE A 53 -5.42 -2.98 -9.98
N LEU A 54 -6.37 -3.12 -9.06
CA LEU A 54 -7.25 -4.28 -8.97
C LEU A 54 -8.71 -3.85 -9.03
N ASP A 55 -9.44 -4.25 -10.05
CA ASP A 55 -10.90 -4.16 -9.97
C ASP A 55 -11.41 -5.10 -8.89
N ARG A 56 -12.29 -4.58 -8.06
CA ARG A 56 -12.93 -5.37 -7.03
C ARG A 56 -13.83 -6.45 -7.62
N GLN A 57 -14.58 -6.12 -8.67
CA GLN A 57 -15.52 -7.05 -9.29
C GLN A 57 -14.93 -7.61 -10.58
N LEU A 58 -14.45 -8.83 -10.52
CA LEU A 58 -13.96 -9.60 -11.64
C LEU A 58 -15.00 -10.68 -12.04
N PRO A 59 -14.91 -11.27 -13.23
CA PRO A 59 -15.80 -12.36 -13.65
C PRO A 59 -15.90 -13.51 -12.65
N GLU A 60 -14.83 -13.80 -11.93
CA GLU A 60 -14.73 -14.85 -10.91
C GLU A 60 -15.32 -14.43 -9.55
N GLY A 61 -15.72 -13.17 -9.40
CA GLY A 61 -16.33 -12.61 -8.19
C GLY A 61 -15.50 -11.51 -7.51
N ASP A 62 -15.68 -11.35 -6.19
CA ASP A 62 -15.01 -10.31 -5.41
C ASP A 62 -13.50 -10.63 -5.23
N SER A 63 -12.65 -9.89 -5.93
CA SER A 63 -11.20 -10.07 -5.94
C SER A 63 -10.53 -9.85 -4.58
N LEU A 64 -11.20 -9.14 -3.65
CA LEU A 64 -10.70 -8.96 -2.28
C LEU A 64 -10.55 -10.29 -1.52
N ARG A 65 -11.28 -11.34 -1.92
CA ARG A 65 -11.13 -12.68 -1.33
C ARG A 65 -9.80 -13.34 -1.69
N LEU A 66 -9.23 -12.97 -2.84
CA LEU A 66 -7.97 -13.51 -3.34
C LEU A 66 -6.76 -12.65 -2.90
N LEU A 67 -6.99 -11.37 -2.62
CA LEU A 67 -5.94 -10.41 -2.31
C LEU A 67 -5.02 -10.83 -1.16
N PRO A 68 -5.51 -11.34 0.00
CA PRO A 68 -4.63 -11.78 1.08
C PRO A 68 -3.68 -12.91 0.66
N GLN A 69 -4.13 -13.82 -0.21
CA GLN A 69 -3.31 -14.93 -0.72
C GLN A 69 -2.20 -14.42 -1.66
N TRP A 70 -2.48 -13.41 -2.47
CA TRP A 70 -1.49 -12.79 -3.35
C TRP A 70 -0.46 -11.99 -2.55
N LEU A 71 -0.92 -11.21 -1.57
CA LEU A 71 -0.05 -10.43 -0.68
C LEU A 71 0.85 -11.31 0.18
N ALA A 72 0.40 -12.49 0.57
CA ALA A 72 1.22 -13.47 1.28
C ALA A 72 2.40 -14.02 0.44
N LYS A 73 2.29 -13.97 -0.90
CA LYS A 73 3.38 -14.39 -1.81
C LYS A 73 4.42 -13.30 -2.02
N LYS A 74 3.98 -12.04 -2.16
CA LYS A 74 4.83 -10.85 -2.23
C LYS A 74 4.01 -9.66 -1.77
N ALA A 75 4.49 -8.93 -0.77
CA ALA A 75 3.93 -7.65 -0.37
C ALA A 75 4.04 -6.66 -1.53
N LEU A 76 2.91 -6.12 -1.98
CA LEU A 76 2.80 -5.23 -3.12
C LEU A 76 1.77 -4.14 -2.80
N PRO A 77 2.05 -2.85 -3.06
CA PRO A 77 1.00 -1.83 -2.96
C PRO A 77 -0.11 -2.14 -3.95
N VAL A 78 -1.35 -2.15 -3.44
CA VAL A 78 -2.55 -2.44 -4.26
C VAL A 78 -3.53 -1.29 -4.14
N ILE A 79 -3.94 -0.72 -5.29
CA ILE A 79 -5.02 0.24 -5.41
C ILE A 79 -6.25 -0.52 -5.93
N VAL A 80 -7.32 -0.55 -5.15
CA VAL A 80 -8.57 -1.22 -5.54
C VAL A 80 -9.50 -0.23 -6.24
N LEU A 81 -9.96 -0.59 -7.43
CA LEU A 81 -11.02 0.12 -8.16
C LEU A 81 -12.37 -0.47 -7.75
N THR A 82 -13.35 0.35 -7.42
CA THR A 82 -14.66 -0.13 -6.97
C THR A 82 -15.80 0.78 -7.38
N ALA A 83 -16.94 0.23 -7.78
CA ALA A 83 -18.19 0.98 -7.94
C ALA A 83 -18.89 1.24 -6.59
N LYS A 84 -18.49 0.55 -5.53
CA LYS A 84 -19.12 0.60 -4.23
C LYS A 84 -18.42 1.60 -3.31
N VAL A 85 -19.20 2.44 -2.65
CA VAL A 85 -18.71 3.62 -1.90
C VAL A 85 -19.01 3.52 -0.39
N SER A 86 -19.55 2.39 0.12
CA SER A 86 -19.86 2.29 1.54
C SER A 86 -18.57 2.28 2.40
N VAL A 87 -18.68 2.85 3.59
CA VAL A 87 -17.55 2.92 4.54
C VAL A 87 -17.12 1.51 4.95
N GLU A 88 -18.11 0.63 5.19
CA GLU A 88 -17.89 -0.76 5.62
C GLU A 88 -17.09 -1.56 4.58
N GLU A 89 -17.39 -1.36 3.31
CA GLU A 89 -16.72 -2.06 2.21
C GLU A 89 -15.28 -1.59 2.01
N ARG A 90 -15.02 -0.29 2.24
CA ARG A 90 -13.63 0.23 2.23
C ARG A 90 -12.83 -0.30 3.42
N VAL A 91 -13.45 -0.38 4.59
CA VAL A 91 -12.79 -0.95 5.78
C VAL A 91 -12.43 -2.40 5.53
N ALA A 92 -13.38 -3.23 5.06
CA ALA A 92 -13.12 -4.64 4.76
C ALA A 92 -11.97 -4.84 3.76
N GLY A 93 -11.86 -3.97 2.79
CA GLY A 93 -10.81 -4.08 1.80
C GLY A 93 -9.44 -3.60 2.27
N LEU A 94 -9.38 -2.57 3.12
CA LEU A 94 -8.13 -2.18 3.77
C LEU A 94 -7.67 -3.27 4.75
N GLU A 95 -8.59 -3.92 5.46
CA GLU A 95 -8.31 -5.10 6.27
C GLU A 95 -7.82 -6.29 5.44
N ALA A 96 -8.27 -6.43 4.19
CA ALA A 96 -7.75 -7.41 3.24
C ALA A 96 -6.32 -7.08 2.74
N GLY A 97 -5.77 -5.90 3.09
CA GLY A 97 -4.40 -5.50 2.80
C GLY A 97 -4.24 -4.58 1.58
N ALA A 98 -5.33 -4.09 0.99
CA ALA A 98 -5.25 -3.05 -0.03
C ALA A 98 -4.67 -1.76 0.57
N ARG A 99 -3.87 -1.04 -0.22
CA ARG A 99 -3.23 0.19 0.24
C ARG A 99 -4.03 1.44 -0.04
N ASP A 100 -4.87 1.41 -1.07
CA ASP A 100 -5.74 2.53 -1.44
C ASP A 100 -7.00 2.03 -2.17
N TYR A 101 -8.02 2.89 -2.22
CA TYR A 101 -9.30 2.66 -2.88
C TYR A 101 -9.65 3.84 -3.76
N LEU A 102 -10.08 3.56 -4.99
CA LEU A 102 -10.56 4.57 -5.92
C LEU A 102 -11.94 4.18 -6.43
N SER A 103 -12.93 5.06 -6.21
CA SER A 103 -14.30 4.81 -6.63
C SER A 103 -14.51 5.13 -8.11
N LYS A 104 -15.12 4.21 -8.85
CA LYS A 104 -15.59 4.44 -10.22
C LYS A 104 -16.89 5.28 -10.20
N PRO A 105 -17.04 6.30 -11.08
CA PRO A 105 -16.08 6.78 -12.07
C PRO A 105 -14.99 7.68 -11.48
N PHE A 106 -13.79 7.65 -12.05
CA PHE A 106 -12.65 8.46 -11.62
C PHE A 106 -11.92 9.08 -12.82
N ALA A 107 -11.17 10.14 -12.57
CA ALA A 107 -10.27 10.71 -13.59
C ALA A 107 -8.95 9.92 -13.63
N HIS A 108 -8.41 9.66 -14.83
CA HIS A 108 -7.12 8.95 -14.99
C HIS A 108 -5.98 9.67 -14.25
N VAL A 109 -6.02 11.01 -14.21
CA VAL A 109 -5.02 11.82 -13.46
C VAL A 109 -5.09 11.59 -11.95
N GLU A 110 -6.26 11.26 -11.40
CA GLU A 110 -6.41 10.92 -9.99
C GLU A 110 -5.74 9.58 -9.69
N LEU A 111 -6.02 8.55 -10.51
CA LEU A 111 -5.35 7.26 -10.40
C LEU A 111 -3.83 7.41 -10.52
N LEU A 112 -3.35 8.22 -11.48
CA LEU A 112 -1.93 8.49 -11.67
C LEU A 112 -1.28 9.12 -10.44
N ALA A 113 -1.94 10.10 -9.83
CA ALA A 113 -1.45 10.75 -8.60
C ALA A 113 -1.31 9.73 -7.44
N ARG A 114 -2.28 8.82 -7.31
CA ARG A 114 -2.26 7.74 -6.31
C ARG A 114 -1.15 6.74 -6.58
N ILE A 115 -0.98 6.28 -7.82
CA ILE A 115 0.12 5.40 -8.23
C ILE A 115 1.47 6.03 -7.87
N ARG A 116 1.68 7.30 -8.25
CA ARG A 116 2.92 8.02 -7.94
C ARG A 116 3.16 8.16 -6.44
N ALA A 117 2.11 8.39 -5.66
CA ALA A 117 2.20 8.46 -4.20
C ALA A 117 2.64 7.10 -3.59
N GLN A 118 2.10 6.00 -4.11
CA GLN A 118 2.42 4.64 -3.65
C GLN A 118 3.80 4.16 -4.09
N LEU A 119 4.29 4.64 -5.24
CA LEU A 119 5.60 4.30 -5.79
C LEU A 119 6.73 5.25 -5.35
N ARG A 120 6.42 6.26 -4.52
CA ARG A 120 7.49 7.12 -3.99
C ARG A 120 8.51 6.27 -3.25
N PRO A 121 9.80 6.38 -3.58
CA PRO A 121 10.84 5.69 -2.84
C PRO A 121 10.77 6.13 -1.37
N LEU A 122 10.60 5.17 -0.48
CA LEU A 122 10.82 5.36 0.95
C LEU A 122 12.35 5.40 1.20
N GLY A 123 13.09 6.25 0.51
CA GLY A 123 14.55 6.30 0.58
C GLY A 123 15.23 4.94 0.28
N ASP A 124 16.23 4.88 -0.57
CA ASP A 124 16.96 3.62 -0.89
C ASP A 124 17.82 3.12 0.29
N GLY A 125 17.83 3.86 1.41
CA GLY A 125 18.65 3.57 2.57
C GLY A 125 17.99 2.64 3.58
N LEU A 126 18.83 1.84 4.25
CA LEU A 126 18.42 1.09 5.44
C LEU A 126 17.98 2.10 6.53
N LEU A 127 16.71 2.03 6.92
CA LEU A 127 16.21 2.77 8.09
C LEU A 127 16.52 1.93 9.34
N VAL A 128 17.13 2.53 10.35
CA VAL A 128 17.45 1.86 11.61
C VAL A 128 16.97 2.73 12.76
N CYS A 129 16.26 2.10 13.71
CA CYS A 129 15.84 2.73 14.96
C CYS A 129 15.91 1.69 16.07
N GLY A 130 16.97 1.73 16.88
CA GLY A 130 17.24 0.69 17.86
C GLY A 130 17.37 -0.70 17.23
N GLU A 131 16.57 -1.63 17.70
CA GLU A 131 16.54 -3.03 17.19
C GLU A 131 15.65 -3.21 15.94
N LEU A 132 15.00 -2.13 15.46
CA LEU A 132 14.19 -2.14 14.26
C LEU A 132 15.00 -1.70 13.06
N SER A 133 14.98 -2.47 11.98
CA SER A 133 15.49 -2.05 10.69
C SER A 133 14.49 -2.30 9.57
N LEU A 134 14.40 -1.37 8.65
CA LEU A 134 13.61 -1.50 7.42
C LEU A 134 14.50 -1.28 6.21
N LEU A 135 14.41 -2.18 5.24
CA LEU A 135 15.01 -2.03 3.92
C LEU A 135 13.91 -1.76 2.89
N PRO A 136 13.58 -0.49 2.60
CA PRO A 136 12.45 -0.12 1.77
C PRO A 136 12.51 -0.69 0.35
N ALA A 137 13.70 -0.72 -0.24
CA ALA A 137 13.92 -1.24 -1.59
C ALA A 137 13.53 -2.72 -1.75
N ARG A 138 13.50 -3.49 -0.67
CA ARG A 138 13.14 -4.92 -0.65
C ARG A 138 11.87 -5.21 0.17
N GLN A 139 11.31 -4.19 0.82
CA GLN A 139 10.21 -4.33 1.78
C GLN A 139 10.51 -5.36 2.90
N ILE A 140 11.75 -5.42 3.34
CA ILE A 140 12.19 -6.28 4.44
C ILE A 140 12.15 -5.48 5.73
N ALA A 141 11.48 -6.03 6.74
CA ALA A 141 11.47 -5.53 8.11
C ALA A 141 12.20 -6.52 9.01
N THR A 142 13.09 -6.01 9.86
CA THR A 142 13.80 -6.83 10.85
C THR A 142 13.57 -6.24 12.23
N TRP A 143 13.18 -7.06 13.18
CA TRP A 143 13.00 -6.71 14.57
C TRP A 143 13.82 -7.67 15.45
N GLN A 144 14.69 -7.12 16.31
CA GLN A 144 15.56 -7.91 17.18
C GLN A 144 16.34 -9.00 16.40
N GLY A 145 16.86 -8.62 15.22
CA GLY A 145 17.64 -9.50 14.36
C GLY A 145 16.83 -10.57 13.59
N LYS A 146 15.49 -10.58 13.71
CA LYS A 146 14.62 -11.53 13.01
C LYS A 146 13.76 -10.80 11.97
N GLU A 147 13.64 -11.40 10.79
CA GLU A 147 12.75 -10.90 9.75
C GLU A 147 11.28 -11.06 10.18
N VAL A 148 10.48 -10.01 9.97
CA VAL A 148 9.06 -9.96 10.33
C VAL A 148 8.23 -9.64 9.09
N ALA A 149 7.21 -10.46 8.85
CA ALA A 149 6.28 -10.26 7.74
C ALA A 149 5.29 -9.12 8.07
N LEU A 150 5.44 -8.00 7.37
CA LEU A 150 4.52 -6.87 7.42
C LEU A 150 3.72 -6.80 6.11
N THR A 151 2.47 -6.36 6.20
CA THR A 151 1.73 -5.94 5.01
C THR A 151 2.35 -4.68 4.42
N ALA A 152 2.06 -4.36 3.16
CA ALA A 152 2.57 -3.14 2.53
C ALA A 152 2.18 -1.87 3.29
N THR A 153 0.97 -1.86 3.88
CA THR A 153 0.45 -0.73 4.67
C THR A 153 1.15 -0.61 6.02
N GLU A 154 1.32 -1.73 6.73
CA GLU A 154 2.08 -1.76 7.99
C GLU A 154 3.52 -1.31 7.78
N PHE A 155 4.15 -1.78 6.70
CA PHE A 155 5.51 -1.39 6.33
C PHE A 155 5.60 0.12 6.04
N ALA A 156 4.67 0.67 5.26
CA ALA A 156 4.65 2.08 4.92
C ALA A 156 4.42 2.97 6.16
N LEU A 157 3.49 2.57 7.04
CA LEU A 157 3.22 3.27 8.29
C LEU A 157 4.47 3.28 9.18
N LEU A 158 5.12 2.14 9.33
CA LEU A 158 6.31 2.00 10.14
C LEU A 158 7.50 2.80 9.56
N ALA A 159 7.70 2.71 8.25
CA ALA A 159 8.76 3.45 7.57
C ALA A 159 8.58 4.97 7.71
N MET A 160 7.34 5.46 7.63
CA MET A 160 7.04 6.88 7.84
C MET A 160 7.38 7.33 9.25
N LEU A 161 6.99 6.55 10.25
CA LEU A 161 7.31 6.84 11.66
C LEU A 161 8.84 6.82 11.90
N MET A 162 9.58 5.91 11.24
CA MET A 162 11.04 5.81 11.35
C MET A 162 11.78 6.96 10.67
N GLN A 163 11.31 7.44 9.51
CA GLN A 163 11.96 8.54 8.79
C GLN A 163 12.03 9.83 9.62
N MET A 164 11.09 10.00 10.53
CA MET A 164 11.02 11.15 11.43
C MET A 164 10.81 10.68 12.88
N ALA A 165 11.62 9.74 13.35
CA ALA A 165 11.54 9.23 14.70
C ALA A 165 11.65 10.40 15.71
N GLY A 166 10.85 10.33 16.76
CA GLY A 166 10.69 11.42 17.73
C GLY A 166 9.60 12.46 17.38
N ARG A 167 9.22 12.59 16.09
CA ARG A 167 8.12 13.48 15.70
C ARG A 167 6.77 12.85 16.03
N VAL A 168 5.84 13.67 16.53
CA VAL A 168 4.43 13.30 16.67
C VAL A 168 3.72 13.54 15.35
N PHE A 169 3.08 12.50 14.82
CA PHE A 169 2.19 12.57 13.67
C PHE A 169 0.74 12.54 14.13
N THR A 170 -0.09 13.40 13.58
CA THR A 170 -1.53 13.28 13.79
C THR A 170 -2.07 12.06 13.06
N ARG A 171 -3.25 11.57 13.48
CA ARG A 171 -3.93 10.45 12.77
C ARG A 171 -4.26 10.81 11.34
N ASP A 172 -4.66 12.06 11.10
CA ASP A 172 -4.98 12.55 9.76
C ASP A 172 -3.72 12.65 8.88
N GLU A 173 -2.59 13.10 9.43
CA GLU A 173 -1.31 13.08 8.69
C GLU A 173 -0.92 11.66 8.29
N LEU A 174 -0.94 10.70 9.24
CA LEU A 174 -0.61 9.31 8.95
C LEU A 174 -1.56 8.72 7.93
N LEU A 175 -2.85 8.98 8.08
CA LEU A 175 -3.87 8.52 7.17
C LEU A 175 -3.63 9.07 5.75
N ASN A 176 -3.39 10.38 5.63
CA ASN A 176 -3.13 11.06 4.37
C ASN A 176 -1.85 10.57 3.68
N GLN A 177 -0.79 10.35 4.43
CA GLN A 177 0.52 9.99 3.88
C GLN A 177 0.64 8.51 3.53
N VAL A 178 0.00 7.62 4.30
CA VAL A 178 0.10 6.18 4.12
C VAL A 178 -1.02 5.65 3.22
N TRP A 179 -2.23 6.23 3.29
CA TRP A 179 -3.42 5.77 2.55
C TRP A 179 -3.85 6.72 1.42
N GLY A 180 -3.37 7.98 1.37
CA GLY A 180 -3.68 8.96 0.31
C GLY A 180 -4.84 9.89 0.63
N TYR A 181 -4.94 11.05 -0.07
CA TYR A 181 -5.74 12.22 0.31
C TYR A 181 -7.27 12.11 0.24
N GLN A 182 -7.87 11.05 -0.30
CA GLN A 182 -9.32 10.99 -0.49
C GLN A 182 -10.00 9.64 -0.21
N SER A 183 -9.35 8.72 0.47
CA SER A 183 -9.83 7.32 0.60
C SER A 183 -10.27 6.96 2.02
N PHE A 184 -10.95 7.84 2.78
CA PHE A 184 -10.97 7.66 4.23
C PHE A 184 -12.16 6.94 4.82
N PRO A 185 -11.95 5.75 5.42
CA PRO A 185 -12.96 5.19 6.29
C PRO A 185 -13.03 5.93 7.64
N SER A 186 -11.96 6.11 8.33
CA SER A 186 -11.83 6.91 9.56
C SER A 186 -10.40 6.86 10.07
N THR A 187 -10.02 7.78 10.96
CA THR A 187 -8.75 7.75 11.69
C THR A 187 -8.53 6.49 12.52
N ARG A 188 -9.60 5.72 12.81
CA ARG A 188 -9.54 4.40 13.48
C ARG A 188 -8.72 3.38 12.69
N THR A 189 -8.63 3.51 11.37
CA THR A 189 -7.78 2.65 10.53
C THR A 189 -6.31 2.73 10.95
N VAL A 190 -5.83 3.92 11.29
CA VAL A 190 -4.47 4.11 11.80
C VAL A 190 -4.29 3.39 13.14
N ASP A 191 -5.29 3.52 14.04
CA ASP A 191 -5.25 2.87 15.36
C ASP A 191 -5.17 1.35 15.23
N THR A 192 -5.95 0.78 14.29
CA THR A 192 -5.94 -0.66 14.00
C THR A 192 -4.57 -1.14 13.52
N HIS A 193 -3.95 -0.44 12.58
CA HIS A 193 -2.63 -0.83 12.05
C HIS A 193 -1.51 -0.64 13.07
N VAL A 194 -1.59 0.38 13.92
CA VAL A 194 -0.66 0.53 15.05
C VAL A 194 -0.80 -0.63 16.03
N LEU A 195 -2.04 -1.07 16.31
CA LEU A 195 -2.27 -2.26 17.14
C LEU A 195 -1.65 -3.51 16.53
N GLN A 196 -1.85 -3.73 15.23
CA GLN A 196 -1.27 -4.86 14.50
C GLN A 196 0.26 -4.83 14.51
N LEU A 197 0.86 -3.66 14.30
CA LEU A 197 2.32 -3.49 14.41
C LEU A 197 2.84 -3.86 15.80
N ARG A 198 2.17 -3.41 16.87
CA ARG A 198 2.55 -3.76 18.25
C ARG A 198 2.42 -5.25 18.55
N GLN A 199 1.45 -5.95 17.92
CA GLN A 199 1.30 -7.39 18.04
C GLN A 199 2.42 -8.16 17.32
N LYS A 200 2.81 -7.70 16.13
CA LYS A 200 3.87 -8.32 15.32
C LYS A 200 5.27 -8.01 15.81
N LEU A 201 5.45 -6.86 16.44
CA LEU A 201 6.72 -6.31 16.93
C LEU A 201 6.59 -5.99 18.44
N PRO A 202 6.57 -7.01 19.32
CA PRO A 202 6.40 -6.81 20.76
C PRO A 202 7.51 -5.91 21.31
N GLY A 203 7.15 -4.87 22.07
CA GLY A 203 8.10 -3.89 22.60
C GLY A 203 8.50 -2.76 21.64
N LEU A 204 7.93 -2.73 20.42
CA LEU A 204 8.14 -1.62 19.49
C LEU A 204 7.74 -0.29 20.14
N PRO A 205 8.66 0.72 20.19
CA PRO A 205 8.44 1.95 20.95
C PRO A 205 7.55 2.97 20.18
N ILE A 206 6.38 2.55 19.73
CA ILE A 206 5.36 3.46 19.19
C ILE A 206 4.54 4.01 20.37
N ALA A 207 4.77 5.28 20.72
CA ALA A 207 4.00 5.99 21.73
C ALA A 207 2.69 6.53 21.17
N SER A 208 1.60 6.40 21.95
CA SER A 208 0.34 7.07 21.66
C SER A 208 0.31 8.43 22.34
N VAL A 209 0.13 9.49 21.56
CA VAL A 209 -0.07 10.85 22.09
C VAL A 209 -1.56 11.13 22.14
N ARG A 210 -2.10 11.19 23.36
CA ARG A 210 -3.55 11.32 23.61
C ARG A 210 -4.15 12.51 22.86
N GLY A 211 -5.22 12.25 22.11
CA GLY A 211 -5.96 13.27 21.35
C GLY A 211 -5.25 13.74 20.07
N ILE A 212 -3.99 13.32 19.81
CA ILE A 212 -3.19 13.77 18.66
C ILE A 212 -2.94 12.59 17.70
N GLY A 213 -2.13 11.62 18.11
CA GLY A 213 -1.73 10.55 17.20
C GLY A 213 -0.62 9.67 17.74
N TYR A 214 0.43 9.45 16.93
CA TYR A 214 1.49 8.50 17.23
C TYR A 214 2.88 9.07 16.96
N ARG A 215 3.85 8.50 17.65
CA ARG A 215 5.27 8.80 17.51
C ARG A 215 6.08 7.52 17.69
N LEU A 216 7.11 7.31 16.88
CA LEU A 216 8.14 6.34 17.19
C LEU A 216 9.16 7.00 18.11
N GLU A 217 9.41 6.44 19.28
CA GLU A 217 10.42 6.95 20.21
C GLU A 217 11.80 6.55 19.71
N LEU A 218 12.76 7.46 19.91
CA LEU A 218 14.16 7.14 19.66
C LEU A 218 14.64 6.18 20.76
N ALA A 219 15.35 5.12 20.38
CA ALA A 219 16.09 4.33 21.36
C ALA A 219 17.20 5.22 21.95
N GLU A 220 17.27 5.30 23.27
CA GLU A 220 18.39 5.92 24.00
C GLU A 220 19.70 5.16 23.75
#